data_25286d3fec1ce8c68673421018d03e28
#
_entry.id   25286d3fec1ce8c68673421018d03e28
#
_cell.length_a   1.000
_cell.length_b   1.000
_cell.length_c   1.000
_cell.angle_alpha   90.00
_cell.angle_beta   90.00
_cell.angle_gamma   90.00
#
_symmetry.space_group_name_H-M   'P 1'
#
loop_
_entity.id
_entity.type
_entity.pdbx_description
1 polymer ?
#
loop_
_entity_poly.entity_id
_entity_poly.type
_entity_poly.pdbx_seq_one_letter_code
_entity_poly.pdbx_strand_id
1 'polypeptide(L)'
;MLRYLLIRILWLIPIILCVSLIIFALMDLAPGDIVDTMNLENMTQEEIDALRAQYGLDKPMIYRFGVYMLGLIQGDLGTSQVSGLPIWETFISRFPRTLEIALLGLVLGVVIAIPLGILAAKYAGTIWDNIITVFAMVGLSMPGFWLGLLLMVWFTVKLKLLPAGYDGTLKSYIMPAVTTGLIMAATTIRQTRAAMLEASRADYLRTARSKGVSEFRVTTRHALRNAWIPVITQIGMILSRMLAGSAVIETVFSWPGVGRLTVDAVSNRDTTLATGCVILTAIVYVLMLLIVDIMYALVDPRIKAQYAPARKKNVSIRKKAGRVAV
;
A
#
# COMPACT_ATOMS: atom_id res chain seq x y z
N MET A 1 19.62 13.43 1.71
CA MET A 1 18.93 12.22 2.21
C MET A 1 18.39 12.42 3.63
N LEU A 2 19.23 12.67 4.66
CA LEU A 2 18.76 12.82 6.06
C LEU A 2 17.65 13.88 6.21
N ARG A 3 17.82 15.07 5.63
CA ARG A 3 16.79 16.14 5.65
C ARG A 3 15.48 15.71 5.03
N TYR A 4 15.52 14.93 3.94
CA TYR A 4 14.34 14.40 3.29
C TYR A 4 13.62 13.37 4.19
N LEU A 5 14.38 12.46 4.81
CA LEU A 5 13.85 11.49 5.78
C LEU A 5 13.17 12.18 6.96
N LEU A 6 13.86 13.19 7.55
CA LEU A 6 13.30 13.97 8.66
C LEU A 6 12.00 14.69 8.29
N ILE A 7 11.94 15.31 7.11
CA ILE A 7 10.73 15.97 6.63
C ILE A 7 9.59 14.96 6.47
N ARG A 8 9.83 13.77 5.93
CA ARG A 8 8.80 12.72 5.79
C ARG A 8 8.30 12.21 7.15
N ILE A 9 9.22 12.02 8.10
CA ILE A 9 8.84 11.64 9.47
C ILE A 9 8.01 12.76 10.13
N LEU A 10 8.37 14.03 9.94
CA LEU A 10 7.58 15.15 10.43
C LEU A 10 6.18 15.20 9.84
N TRP A 11 6.00 14.83 8.57
CA TRP A 11 4.67 14.74 7.96
C TRP A 11 3.81 13.61 8.52
N LEU A 12 4.40 12.60 9.20
CA LEU A 12 3.61 11.60 9.93
C LEU A 12 2.75 12.22 11.03
N ILE A 13 3.24 13.26 11.70
CA ILE A 13 2.51 13.90 12.82
C ILE A 13 1.14 14.44 12.36
N PRO A 14 1.05 15.34 11.36
CA PRO A 14 -0.25 15.82 10.90
C PRO A 14 -1.09 14.70 10.26
N ILE A 15 -0.50 13.72 9.60
CA ILE A 15 -1.23 12.58 9.04
C ILE A 15 -1.89 11.77 10.16
N ILE A 16 -1.15 11.39 11.19
CA ILE A 16 -1.69 10.63 12.33
C ILE A 16 -2.81 11.42 13.01
N LEU A 17 -2.60 12.72 13.24
CA LEU A 17 -3.58 13.58 13.88
C LEU A 17 -4.87 13.71 13.06
N CYS A 18 -4.76 13.95 11.75
CA CYS A 18 -5.92 14.06 10.87
C CYS A 18 -6.66 12.72 10.72
N VAL A 19 -5.93 11.62 10.50
CA VAL A 19 -6.53 10.30 10.31
C VAL A 19 -7.22 9.84 11.58
N SER A 20 -6.59 9.97 12.75
CA SER A 20 -7.20 9.59 14.01
C SER A 20 -8.43 10.44 14.34
N LEU A 21 -8.38 11.76 14.09
CA LEU A 21 -9.54 12.62 14.26
C LEU A 21 -10.72 12.21 13.37
N ILE A 22 -10.43 11.89 12.10
CA ILE A 22 -11.46 11.43 11.15
C ILE A 22 -12.10 10.12 11.65
N ILE A 23 -11.28 9.14 12.09
CA ILE A 23 -11.83 7.87 12.58
C ILE A 23 -12.68 8.09 13.84
N PHE A 24 -12.19 8.87 14.81
CA PHE A 24 -12.97 9.21 16.00
C PHE A 24 -14.30 9.87 15.64
N ALA A 25 -14.27 10.84 14.72
CA ALA A 25 -15.50 11.52 14.28
C ALA A 25 -16.46 10.56 13.55
N LEU A 26 -15.95 9.69 12.68
CA LEU A 26 -16.78 8.71 11.98
C LEU A 26 -17.41 7.69 12.93
N MET A 27 -16.65 7.23 13.92
CA MET A 27 -17.14 6.28 14.93
C MET A 27 -18.18 6.94 15.86
N ASP A 28 -17.99 8.22 16.18
CA ASP A 28 -18.94 8.98 17.04
C ASP A 28 -20.23 9.36 16.29
N LEU A 29 -20.15 9.66 14.99
CA LEU A 29 -21.31 9.97 14.15
C LEU A 29 -22.12 8.72 13.79
N ALA A 30 -21.53 7.55 13.85
CA ALA A 30 -22.22 6.33 13.51
C ALA A 30 -23.20 5.93 14.63
N PRO A 31 -24.43 5.51 14.30
CA PRO A 31 -25.45 5.16 15.30
C PRO A 31 -24.99 3.97 16.16
N GLY A 32 -25.20 4.08 17.48
CA GLY A 32 -24.83 3.09 18.47
C GLY A 32 -23.37 3.19 18.95
N ASP A 33 -23.10 2.66 20.12
CA ASP A 33 -21.79 2.61 20.76
C ASP A 33 -21.35 1.15 21.03
N ILE A 34 -20.19 0.98 21.66
CA ILE A 34 -19.71 -0.37 21.99
C ILE A 34 -20.61 -1.10 22.98
N VAL A 35 -21.27 -0.36 23.89
CA VAL A 35 -22.18 -0.92 24.89
C VAL A 35 -23.38 -1.54 24.19
N ASP A 36 -23.85 -0.92 23.09
CA ASP A 36 -24.97 -1.45 22.31
C ASP A 36 -24.62 -2.78 21.58
N THR A 37 -23.34 -3.12 21.45
CA THR A 37 -22.87 -4.40 20.86
C THR A 37 -22.79 -5.52 21.91
N MET A 38 -22.95 -5.20 23.19
CA MET A 38 -22.92 -6.15 24.29
C MET A 38 -24.30 -6.77 24.53
N ASN A 39 -24.33 -7.91 25.20
CA ASN A 39 -25.61 -8.53 25.58
C ASN A 39 -26.19 -7.79 26.79
N LEU A 40 -27.18 -6.92 26.53
CA LEU A 40 -27.82 -6.06 27.52
C LEU A 40 -29.16 -6.62 28.05
N GLU A 41 -29.58 -7.82 27.63
CA GLU A 41 -30.92 -8.37 27.90
C GLU A 41 -31.33 -8.38 29.39
N ASN A 42 -30.34 -8.50 30.30
CA ASN A 42 -30.59 -8.59 31.74
C ASN A 42 -30.07 -7.37 32.51
N MET A 43 -29.68 -6.27 31.83
CA MET A 43 -29.15 -5.07 32.48
C MET A 43 -30.22 -3.99 32.63
N THR A 44 -30.19 -3.31 33.78
CA THR A 44 -31.01 -2.11 33.99
C THR A 44 -30.44 -0.90 33.26
N GLN A 45 -31.25 0.12 33.02
CA GLN A 45 -30.76 1.34 32.35
C GLN A 45 -29.64 2.02 33.16
N GLU A 46 -29.69 1.98 34.49
CA GLU A 46 -28.65 2.50 35.37
C GLU A 46 -27.30 1.76 35.19
N GLU A 47 -27.32 0.45 35.03
CA GLU A 47 -26.13 -0.36 34.77
C GLU A 47 -25.54 -0.09 33.37
N ILE A 48 -26.41 0.11 32.36
CA ILE A 48 -26.00 0.49 31.00
C ILE A 48 -25.33 1.88 31.03
N ASP A 49 -25.89 2.85 31.72
CA ASP A 49 -25.33 4.20 31.83
C ASP A 49 -24.02 4.20 32.63
N ALA A 50 -23.91 3.39 33.68
CA ALA A 50 -22.66 3.18 34.40
C ALA A 50 -21.59 2.56 33.52
N LEU A 51 -21.95 1.60 32.66
CA LEU A 51 -21.03 0.98 31.70
C LEU A 51 -20.56 1.98 30.64
N ARG A 52 -21.46 2.82 30.12
CA ARG A 52 -21.08 3.92 29.22
C ARG A 52 -20.13 4.91 29.87
N ALA A 53 -20.35 5.28 31.13
CA ALA A 53 -19.45 6.14 31.89
C ALA A 53 -18.07 5.46 32.10
N GLN A 54 -18.03 4.14 32.35
CA GLN A 54 -16.78 3.39 32.47
C GLN A 54 -15.93 3.43 31.19
N TYR A 55 -16.56 3.36 30.02
CA TYR A 55 -15.89 3.52 28.73
C TYR A 55 -15.66 4.99 28.34
N GLY A 56 -16.08 5.94 29.19
CA GLY A 56 -15.96 7.38 28.94
C GLY A 56 -16.85 7.89 27.82
N LEU A 57 -17.89 7.14 27.43
CA LEU A 57 -18.81 7.50 26.36
C LEU A 57 -19.75 8.65 26.75
N ASP A 58 -19.84 8.95 28.06
CA ASP A 58 -20.52 10.13 28.61
C ASP A 58 -19.79 11.45 28.30
N LYS A 59 -18.53 11.39 27.88
CA LYS A 59 -17.70 12.55 27.54
C LYS A 59 -17.84 12.95 26.08
N PRO A 60 -17.76 14.27 25.77
CA PRO A 60 -17.70 14.72 24.36
C PRO A 60 -16.58 14.05 23.57
N MET A 61 -16.81 13.79 22.27
CA MET A 61 -15.85 13.16 21.37
C MET A 61 -14.47 13.81 21.42
N ILE A 62 -14.41 15.15 21.45
CA ILE A 62 -13.14 15.90 21.47
C ILE A 62 -12.32 15.63 22.75
N TYR A 63 -12.97 15.40 23.87
CA TYR A 63 -12.32 15.04 25.12
C TYR A 63 -11.73 13.64 25.03
N ARG A 64 -12.50 12.65 24.56
CA ARG A 64 -12.06 11.26 24.35
C ARG A 64 -10.89 11.20 23.37
N PHE A 65 -10.98 11.95 22.29
CA PHE A 65 -9.89 12.11 21.32
C PHE A 65 -8.62 12.70 21.97
N GLY A 66 -8.78 13.76 22.78
CA GLY A 66 -7.64 14.37 23.50
C GLY A 66 -6.94 13.39 24.45
N VAL A 67 -7.71 12.62 25.22
CA VAL A 67 -7.17 11.57 26.11
C VAL A 67 -6.41 10.51 25.33
N TYR A 68 -6.99 10.03 24.21
CA TYR A 68 -6.34 9.07 23.34
C TYR A 68 -5.02 9.59 22.74
N MET A 69 -5.01 10.86 22.29
CA MET A 69 -3.79 11.50 21.76
C MET A 69 -2.69 11.67 22.82
N LEU A 70 -3.07 11.98 24.07
CA LEU A 70 -2.11 12.05 25.17
C LEU A 70 -1.48 10.68 25.46
N GLY A 71 -2.27 9.61 25.46
CA GLY A 71 -1.76 8.24 25.56
C GLY A 71 -0.81 7.90 24.42
N LEU A 72 -1.19 8.22 23.19
CA LEU A 72 -0.37 7.97 22.01
C LEU A 72 1.00 8.66 22.06
N ILE A 73 1.06 9.90 22.56
CA ILE A 73 2.34 10.64 22.75
C ILE A 73 3.23 9.92 23.78
N GLN A 74 2.64 9.26 24.76
CA GLN A 74 3.35 8.46 25.76
C GLN A 74 3.72 7.05 25.27
N GLY A 75 3.35 6.71 24.03
CA GLY A 75 3.58 5.39 23.44
C GLY A 75 2.52 4.35 23.78
N ASP A 76 1.43 4.77 24.42
CA ASP A 76 0.29 3.91 24.73
C ASP A 76 -0.76 4.03 23.63
N LEU A 77 -0.97 2.94 22.90
CA LEU A 77 -2.04 2.81 21.89
C LEU A 77 -3.39 2.41 22.52
N GLY A 78 -3.39 2.11 23.80
CA GLY A 78 -4.54 1.60 24.52
C GLY A 78 -4.81 0.11 24.30
N THR A 79 -5.98 -0.31 24.76
CA THR A 79 -6.48 -1.69 24.66
C THR A 79 -7.78 -1.73 23.86
N SER A 80 -8.03 -2.85 23.20
CA SER A 80 -9.32 -3.12 22.56
C SER A 80 -10.43 -3.12 23.62
N GLN A 81 -11.47 -2.39 23.36
CA GLN A 81 -12.63 -2.30 24.25
C GLN A 81 -13.45 -3.60 24.27
N VAL A 82 -13.36 -4.39 23.18
CA VAL A 82 -14.07 -5.68 23.05
C VAL A 82 -13.27 -6.83 23.69
N SER A 83 -11.98 -6.95 23.35
CA SER A 83 -11.15 -8.08 23.79
C SER A 83 -10.32 -7.82 25.04
N GLY A 84 -10.15 -6.54 25.44
CA GLY A 84 -9.24 -6.15 26.52
C GLY A 84 -7.74 -6.27 26.20
N LEU A 85 -7.38 -6.74 24.99
CA LEU A 85 -5.99 -6.96 24.61
C LEU A 85 -5.31 -5.65 24.16
N PRO A 86 -3.99 -5.50 24.43
CA PRO A 86 -3.22 -4.38 23.93
C PRO A 86 -3.29 -4.29 22.39
N ILE A 87 -3.50 -3.08 21.87
CA ILE A 87 -3.63 -2.86 20.41
C ILE A 87 -2.35 -3.23 19.68
N TRP A 88 -1.19 -2.88 20.24
CA TRP A 88 0.10 -3.22 19.64
C TRP A 88 0.28 -4.73 19.45
N GLU A 89 0.01 -5.53 20.46
CA GLU A 89 0.14 -6.99 20.40
C GLU A 89 -0.85 -7.58 19.39
N THR A 90 -2.09 -7.11 19.42
CA THR A 90 -3.14 -7.54 18.49
C THR A 90 -2.74 -7.24 17.05
N PHE A 91 -2.23 -6.04 16.77
CA PHE A 91 -1.78 -5.63 15.44
C PHE A 91 -0.59 -6.48 14.97
N ILE A 92 0.46 -6.61 15.78
CA ILE A 92 1.66 -7.37 15.42
C ILE A 92 1.38 -8.83 15.18
N SER A 93 0.43 -9.44 15.91
CA SER A 93 0.01 -10.82 15.67
C SER A 93 -0.66 -11.04 14.30
N ARG A 94 -1.34 -10.02 13.77
CA ARG A 94 -2.06 -10.04 12.49
C ARG A 94 -1.24 -9.55 11.30
N PHE A 95 -0.28 -8.67 11.54
CA PHE A 95 0.51 -8.04 10.48
C PHE A 95 1.27 -9.03 9.57
N PRO A 96 1.90 -10.12 10.07
CA PRO A 96 2.55 -11.11 9.22
C PRO A 96 1.60 -11.73 8.18
N ARG A 97 0.33 -11.92 8.51
CA ARG A 97 -0.68 -12.46 7.58
C ARG A 97 -1.00 -11.51 6.44
N THR A 98 -1.09 -10.22 6.71
CA THR A 98 -1.22 -9.19 5.66
C THR A 98 0.02 -9.16 4.77
N LEU A 99 1.22 -9.25 5.36
CA LEU A 99 2.49 -9.27 4.63
C LEU A 99 2.60 -10.51 3.71
N GLU A 100 2.19 -11.68 4.16
CA GLU A 100 2.19 -12.92 3.38
C GLU A 100 1.38 -12.78 2.08
N ILE A 101 0.13 -12.29 2.16
CA ILE A 101 -0.71 -12.08 0.96
C ILE A 101 -0.12 -10.99 0.07
N ALA A 102 0.36 -9.89 0.66
CA ALA A 102 0.94 -8.78 -0.09
C ALA A 102 2.16 -9.25 -0.90
N LEU A 103 3.06 -10.04 -0.28
CA LEU A 103 4.26 -10.56 -0.95
C LEU A 103 3.92 -11.63 -2.00
N LEU A 104 3.01 -12.56 -1.69
CA LEU A 104 2.59 -13.59 -2.66
C LEU A 104 1.89 -12.94 -3.87
N GLY A 105 1.00 -11.99 -3.64
CA GLY A 105 0.36 -11.23 -4.71
C GLY A 105 1.36 -10.41 -5.51
N LEU A 106 2.36 -9.78 -4.83
CA LEU A 106 3.45 -9.07 -5.49
C LEU A 106 4.24 -9.97 -6.45
N VAL A 107 4.72 -11.10 -5.94
CA VAL A 107 5.51 -12.06 -6.74
C VAL A 107 4.71 -12.53 -7.95
N LEU A 108 3.47 -12.95 -7.73
CA LEU A 108 2.59 -13.45 -8.79
C LEU A 108 2.27 -12.35 -9.82
N GLY A 109 1.96 -11.14 -9.35
CA GLY A 109 1.70 -9.99 -10.19
C GLY A 109 2.90 -9.59 -11.05
N VAL A 110 4.11 -9.56 -10.47
CA VAL A 110 5.36 -9.25 -11.19
C VAL A 110 5.69 -10.32 -12.24
N VAL A 111 5.58 -11.60 -11.86
CA VAL A 111 5.86 -12.74 -12.76
C VAL A 111 4.94 -12.72 -13.99
N ILE A 112 3.69 -12.31 -13.84
CA ILE A 112 2.73 -12.16 -14.93
C ILE A 112 2.98 -10.86 -15.71
N ALA A 113 3.13 -9.75 -15.00
CA ALA A 113 3.08 -8.41 -15.61
C ALA A 113 4.33 -8.09 -16.43
N ILE A 114 5.51 -8.45 -15.96
CA ILE A 114 6.74 -8.08 -16.66
C ILE A 114 6.84 -8.76 -18.04
N PRO A 115 6.68 -10.09 -18.16
CA PRO A 115 6.73 -10.73 -19.47
C PRO A 115 5.62 -10.22 -20.41
N LEU A 116 4.37 -10.08 -19.92
CA LEU A 116 3.26 -9.61 -20.75
C LEU A 116 3.44 -8.15 -21.18
N GLY A 117 3.93 -7.28 -20.30
CA GLY A 117 4.20 -5.88 -20.64
C GLY A 117 5.32 -5.72 -21.67
N ILE A 118 6.41 -6.52 -21.56
CA ILE A 118 7.48 -6.58 -22.55
C ILE A 118 6.95 -7.09 -23.89
N LEU A 119 6.14 -8.16 -23.86
CA LEU A 119 5.56 -8.77 -25.06
C LEU A 119 4.62 -7.77 -25.77
N ALA A 120 3.74 -7.08 -25.05
CA ALA A 120 2.86 -6.04 -25.57
C ALA A 120 3.66 -4.90 -26.22
N ALA A 121 4.76 -4.45 -25.60
CA ALA A 121 5.63 -3.42 -26.17
C ALA A 121 6.39 -3.90 -27.42
N LYS A 122 6.87 -5.16 -27.43
CA LYS A 122 7.59 -5.74 -28.56
C LYS A 122 6.68 -5.88 -29.80
N TYR A 123 5.44 -6.24 -29.60
CA TYR A 123 4.45 -6.42 -30.66
C TYR A 123 3.46 -5.25 -30.73
N ALA A 124 3.91 -4.04 -30.41
CA ALA A 124 3.07 -2.84 -30.39
C ALA A 124 2.31 -2.64 -31.73
N GLY A 125 1.01 -2.40 -31.64
CA GLY A 125 0.12 -2.21 -32.77
C GLY A 125 -0.35 -3.50 -33.45
N THR A 126 0.04 -4.68 -32.97
CA THR A 126 -0.43 -5.99 -33.46
C THR A 126 -1.58 -6.52 -32.61
N ILE A 127 -2.19 -7.63 -33.07
CA ILE A 127 -3.25 -8.31 -32.32
C ILE A 127 -2.82 -8.76 -30.92
N TRP A 128 -1.58 -9.17 -30.74
CA TRP A 128 -1.01 -9.58 -29.47
C TRP A 128 -0.96 -8.41 -28.44
N ASP A 129 -0.56 -7.24 -28.91
CA ASP A 129 -0.60 -6.04 -28.08
C ASP A 129 -2.02 -5.72 -27.64
N ASN A 130 -2.97 -5.79 -28.57
CA ASN A 130 -4.38 -5.52 -28.30
C ASN A 130 -4.97 -6.52 -27.29
N ILE A 131 -4.71 -7.82 -27.46
CA ILE A 131 -5.19 -8.86 -26.53
C ILE A 131 -4.64 -8.62 -25.12
N ILE A 132 -3.32 -8.40 -24.96
CA ILE A 132 -2.70 -8.16 -23.66
C ILE A 132 -3.25 -6.88 -23.03
N THR A 133 -3.41 -5.83 -23.83
CA THR A 133 -3.92 -4.54 -23.35
C THR A 133 -5.36 -4.64 -22.90
N VAL A 134 -6.22 -5.33 -23.69
CA VAL A 134 -7.63 -5.59 -23.31
C VAL A 134 -7.69 -6.42 -22.03
N PHE A 135 -6.89 -7.48 -21.91
CA PHE A 135 -6.81 -8.29 -20.70
C PHE A 135 -6.44 -7.44 -19.47
N ALA A 136 -5.43 -6.57 -19.62
CA ALA A 136 -5.03 -5.64 -18.55
C ALA A 136 -6.14 -4.62 -18.23
N MET A 137 -6.88 -4.11 -19.24
CA MET A 137 -8.00 -3.20 -19.02
C MET A 137 -9.16 -3.89 -18.27
N VAL A 138 -9.52 -5.10 -18.66
CA VAL A 138 -10.56 -5.90 -17.98
C VAL A 138 -10.15 -6.09 -16.51
N GLY A 139 -8.91 -6.56 -16.24
CA GLY A 139 -8.42 -6.75 -14.88
C GLY A 139 -8.41 -5.46 -14.05
N LEU A 140 -8.16 -4.31 -14.67
CA LEU A 140 -8.19 -3.01 -13.98
C LEU A 140 -9.62 -2.53 -13.67
N SER A 141 -10.57 -2.86 -14.53
CA SER A 141 -11.98 -2.47 -14.37
C SER A 141 -12.74 -3.35 -13.39
N MET A 142 -12.21 -4.54 -13.09
CA MET A 142 -12.86 -5.48 -12.16
C MET A 142 -12.57 -5.08 -10.71
N PRO A 143 -13.63 -4.90 -9.88
CA PRO A 143 -13.44 -4.73 -8.45
C PRO A 143 -12.76 -5.97 -7.83
N GLY A 144 -11.75 -5.78 -6.97
CA GLY A 144 -11.00 -6.90 -6.40
C GLY A 144 -11.84 -7.90 -5.63
N PHE A 145 -12.84 -7.41 -4.88
CA PHE A 145 -13.76 -8.29 -4.15
C PHE A 145 -14.60 -9.16 -5.10
N TRP A 146 -15.02 -8.61 -6.23
CA TRP A 146 -15.81 -9.34 -7.21
C TRP A 146 -14.98 -10.45 -7.86
N LEU A 147 -13.73 -10.17 -8.23
CA LEU A 147 -12.80 -11.20 -8.71
C LEU A 147 -12.60 -12.30 -7.66
N GLY A 148 -12.39 -11.91 -6.39
CA GLY A 148 -12.26 -12.86 -5.28
C GLY A 148 -13.49 -13.75 -5.11
N LEU A 149 -14.68 -13.16 -5.17
CA LEU A 149 -15.95 -13.92 -5.09
C LEU A 149 -16.12 -14.86 -6.27
N LEU A 150 -15.79 -14.44 -7.50
CA LEU A 150 -15.83 -15.32 -8.67
C LEU A 150 -14.89 -16.52 -8.52
N LEU A 151 -13.65 -16.29 -8.07
CA LEU A 151 -12.70 -17.39 -7.80
C LEU A 151 -13.26 -18.35 -6.74
N MET A 152 -13.86 -17.80 -5.69
CA MET A 152 -14.47 -18.61 -4.62
C MET A 152 -15.63 -19.46 -5.17
N VAL A 153 -16.54 -18.88 -5.98
CA VAL A 153 -17.64 -19.63 -6.60
C VAL A 153 -17.09 -20.75 -7.48
N TRP A 154 -16.09 -20.48 -8.30
CA TRP A 154 -15.53 -21.50 -9.20
C TRP A 154 -14.74 -22.57 -8.44
N PHE A 155 -13.75 -22.18 -7.63
CA PHE A 155 -12.80 -23.13 -7.04
C PHE A 155 -13.30 -23.78 -5.76
N THR A 156 -14.13 -23.09 -4.97
CA THR A 156 -14.66 -23.66 -3.73
C THR A 156 -16.01 -24.35 -3.94
N VAL A 157 -16.98 -23.64 -4.57
CA VAL A 157 -18.36 -24.16 -4.65
C VAL A 157 -18.50 -25.17 -5.79
N LYS A 158 -18.06 -24.83 -7.01
CA LYS A 158 -18.23 -25.71 -8.18
C LYS A 158 -17.20 -26.82 -8.24
N LEU A 159 -15.92 -26.50 -8.13
CA LEU A 159 -14.84 -27.48 -8.28
C LEU A 159 -14.46 -28.17 -6.97
N LYS A 160 -14.79 -27.61 -5.82
CA LYS A 160 -14.47 -28.11 -4.47
C LYS A 160 -12.97 -28.40 -4.28
N LEU A 161 -12.08 -27.58 -4.88
CA LEU A 161 -10.63 -27.75 -4.87
C LEU A 161 -9.95 -26.95 -3.78
N LEU A 162 -10.46 -25.74 -3.50
CA LEU A 162 -9.86 -24.78 -2.58
C LEU A 162 -10.84 -24.37 -1.48
N PRO A 163 -10.35 -24.09 -0.24
CA PRO A 163 -11.20 -23.63 0.85
C PRO A 163 -11.70 -22.20 0.59
N ALA A 164 -12.89 -21.85 1.08
CA ALA A 164 -13.47 -20.52 0.90
C ALA A 164 -12.69 -19.43 1.63
N GLY A 165 -12.13 -19.75 2.81
CA GLY A 165 -11.40 -18.81 3.65
C GLY A 165 -10.12 -19.41 4.19
N TYR A 166 -9.47 -18.67 5.10
CA TYR A 166 -8.26 -19.13 5.76
C TYR A 166 -8.55 -20.32 6.70
N ASP A 167 -7.92 -21.45 6.42
CA ASP A 167 -8.02 -22.70 7.22
C ASP A 167 -6.67 -23.18 7.75
N GLY A 168 -5.61 -22.38 7.59
CA GLY A 168 -4.25 -22.72 8.00
C GLY A 168 -3.48 -23.56 6.98
N THR A 169 -4.12 -24.05 5.91
CA THR A 169 -3.44 -24.83 4.86
C THR A 169 -2.84 -23.93 3.78
N LEU A 170 -1.84 -24.43 3.04
CA LEU A 170 -1.26 -23.72 1.90
C LEU A 170 -2.28 -23.45 0.78
N LYS A 171 -3.34 -24.25 0.69
CA LYS A 171 -4.40 -24.07 -0.30
C LYS A 171 -5.17 -22.78 -0.08
N SER A 172 -5.34 -22.35 1.18
CA SER A 172 -6.06 -21.11 1.49
C SER A 172 -5.35 -19.84 1.03
N TYR A 173 -4.05 -19.89 0.71
CA TYR A 173 -3.28 -18.76 0.18
C TYR A 173 -3.53 -18.51 -1.31
N ILE A 174 -3.96 -19.54 -2.07
CA ILE A 174 -3.99 -19.49 -3.54
C ILE A 174 -4.95 -18.40 -4.05
N MET A 175 -6.22 -18.44 -3.63
CA MET A 175 -7.22 -17.49 -4.14
C MET A 175 -6.92 -16.04 -3.75
N PRO A 176 -6.59 -15.70 -2.48
CA PRO A 176 -6.19 -14.34 -2.12
C PRO A 176 -4.97 -13.85 -2.90
N ALA A 177 -3.92 -14.69 -3.03
CA ALA A 177 -2.71 -14.34 -3.77
C ALA A 177 -2.98 -14.13 -5.27
N VAL A 178 -3.79 -14.98 -5.91
CA VAL A 178 -4.21 -14.83 -7.30
C VAL A 178 -5.02 -13.55 -7.49
N THR A 179 -5.97 -13.27 -6.60
CA THR A 179 -6.80 -12.07 -6.67
C THR A 179 -5.95 -10.81 -6.60
N THR A 180 -5.10 -10.69 -5.59
CA THR A 180 -4.21 -9.53 -5.40
C THR A 180 -3.18 -9.43 -6.52
N GLY A 181 -2.61 -10.56 -6.95
CA GLY A 181 -1.63 -10.63 -8.01
C GLY A 181 -2.17 -10.21 -9.38
N LEU A 182 -3.39 -10.63 -9.75
CA LEU A 182 -4.01 -10.25 -11.03
C LEU A 182 -4.35 -8.75 -11.07
N ILE A 183 -4.87 -8.18 -9.99
CA ILE A 183 -5.15 -6.74 -9.89
C ILE A 183 -3.85 -5.94 -10.05
N MET A 184 -2.79 -6.37 -9.39
CA MET A 184 -1.48 -5.76 -9.51
C MET A 184 -0.92 -5.92 -10.94
N ALA A 185 -1.04 -7.12 -11.53
CA ALA A 185 -0.55 -7.40 -12.86
C ALA A 185 -1.17 -6.47 -13.90
N ALA A 186 -2.47 -6.21 -13.83
CA ALA A 186 -3.19 -5.34 -14.75
C ALA A 186 -2.58 -3.92 -14.85
N THR A 187 -2.27 -3.30 -13.71
CA THR A 187 -1.64 -1.98 -13.68
C THR A 187 -0.17 -2.03 -14.13
N THR A 188 0.56 -3.05 -13.70
CA THR A 188 1.99 -3.20 -13.97
C THR A 188 2.28 -3.57 -15.44
N ILE A 189 1.41 -4.37 -16.10
CA ILE A 189 1.48 -4.65 -17.55
C ILE A 189 1.50 -3.32 -18.33
N ARG A 190 0.53 -2.44 -18.07
CA ARG A 190 0.41 -1.16 -18.76
C ARG A 190 1.62 -0.26 -18.53
N GLN A 191 2.10 -0.19 -17.28
CA GLN A 191 3.28 0.59 -16.93
C GLN A 191 4.54 0.04 -17.61
N THR A 192 4.72 -1.29 -17.59
CA THR A 192 5.86 -1.96 -18.25
C THR A 192 5.83 -1.73 -19.76
N ARG A 193 4.65 -1.89 -20.39
CA ARG A 193 4.47 -1.61 -21.82
C ARG A 193 4.83 -0.16 -22.16
N ALA A 194 4.31 0.82 -21.42
CA ALA A 194 4.60 2.22 -21.66
C ALA A 194 6.10 2.54 -21.51
N ALA A 195 6.72 2.09 -20.43
CA ALA A 195 8.14 2.29 -20.17
C ALA A 195 9.03 1.61 -21.23
N MET A 196 8.65 0.42 -21.71
CA MET A 196 9.37 -0.28 -22.77
C MET A 196 9.24 0.43 -24.13
N LEU A 197 8.07 0.95 -24.48
CA LEU A 197 7.85 1.72 -25.69
C LEU A 197 8.68 3.01 -25.69
N GLU A 198 8.70 3.72 -24.56
CA GLU A 198 9.52 4.93 -24.39
C GLU A 198 11.01 4.59 -24.54
N ALA A 199 11.48 3.59 -23.82
CA ALA A 199 12.87 3.14 -23.91
C ALA A 199 13.24 2.71 -25.34
N SER A 200 12.33 2.06 -26.08
CA SER A 200 12.60 1.53 -27.43
C SER A 200 12.85 2.60 -28.49
N ARG A 201 12.42 3.85 -28.24
CA ARG A 201 12.62 5.01 -29.13
C ARG A 201 13.96 5.71 -28.93
N ALA A 202 14.73 5.35 -27.92
CA ALA A 202 15.97 6.01 -27.57
C ALA A 202 17.11 5.71 -28.56
N ASP A 203 17.92 6.72 -28.90
CA ASP A 203 18.97 6.65 -29.94
C ASP A 203 20.09 5.64 -29.62
N TYR A 204 20.35 5.37 -28.33
CA TYR A 204 21.34 4.36 -27.94
C TYR A 204 20.94 2.94 -28.39
N LEU A 205 19.66 2.64 -28.57
CA LEU A 205 19.22 1.36 -29.10
C LEU A 205 19.47 1.24 -30.61
N ARG A 206 19.33 2.35 -31.35
CA ARG A 206 19.73 2.41 -32.77
C ARG A 206 21.23 2.10 -32.91
N THR A 207 22.05 2.69 -32.04
CA THR A 207 23.50 2.42 -32.02
C THR A 207 23.80 0.94 -31.67
N ALA A 208 23.05 0.34 -30.74
CA ALA A 208 23.24 -1.07 -30.41
C ALA A 208 22.88 -2.00 -31.59
N ARG A 209 21.79 -1.70 -32.33
CA ARG A 209 21.37 -2.41 -33.54
C ARG A 209 22.42 -2.29 -34.66
N SER A 210 22.95 -1.07 -34.88
CA SER A 210 24.00 -0.82 -35.87
C SER A 210 25.29 -1.60 -35.57
N LYS A 211 25.54 -1.96 -34.30
CA LYS A 211 26.67 -2.82 -33.88
C LYS A 211 26.37 -4.32 -33.98
N GLY A 212 25.23 -4.71 -34.56
CA GLY A 212 24.87 -6.11 -34.77
C GLY A 212 24.36 -6.85 -33.52
N VAL A 213 23.96 -6.11 -32.46
CA VAL A 213 23.38 -6.73 -31.23
C VAL A 213 22.02 -7.33 -31.59
N SER A 214 21.77 -8.59 -31.22
CA SER A 214 20.47 -9.26 -31.46
C SER A 214 19.33 -8.56 -30.76
N GLU A 215 18.12 -8.54 -31.38
CA GLU A 215 16.93 -7.89 -30.84
C GLU A 215 16.55 -8.39 -29.44
N PHE A 216 16.80 -9.64 -29.13
CA PHE A 216 16.59 -10.17 -27.78
C PHE A 216 17.48 -9.44 -26.75
N ARG A 217 18.75 -9.23 -27.04
CA ARG A 217 19.68 -8.49 -26.16
C ARG A 217 19.37 -7.00 -26.14
N VAL A 218 18.97 -6.41 -27.26
CA VAL A 218 18.52 -5.02 -27.33
C VAL A 218 17.34 -4.81 -26.39
N THR A 219 16.33 -5.70 -26.44
CA THR A 219 15.13 -5.60 -25.60
C THR A 219 15.45 -5.87 -24.13
N THR A 220 16.09 -7.00 -23.80
CA THR A 220 16.24 -7.45 -22.40
C THR A 220 17.37 -6.75 -21.66
N ARG A 221 18.47 -6.39 -22.31
CA ARG A 221 19.65 -5.83 -21.66
C ARG A 221 19.74 -4.31 -21.80
N HIS A 222 19.30 -3.75 -22.92
CA HIS A 222 19.43 -2.31 -23.18
C HIS A 222 18.13 -1.55 -22.91
N ALA A 223 17.00 -1.95 -23.50
CA ALA A 223 15.72 -1.27 -23.30
C ALA A 223 15.16 -1.49 -21.87
N LEU A 224 15.07 -2.75 -21.43
CA LEU A 224 14.49 -3.12 -20.13
C LEU A 224 15.26 -2.46 -18.97
N ARG A 225 16.60 -2.33 -19.07
CA ARG A 225 17.39 -1.68 -18.01
C ARG A 225 16.93 -0.24 -17.71
N ASN A 226 16.54 0.51 -18.72
CA ASN A 226 16.03 1.88 -18.54
C ASN A 226 14.54 1.91 -18.20
N ALA A 227 13.77 0.93 -18.71
CA ALA A 227 12.37 0.77 -18.38
C ALA A 227 12.12 0.29 -16.93
N TRP A 228 13.14 -0.27 -16.26
CA TRP A 228 13.01 -0.75 -14.88
C TRP A 228 12.70 0.37 -13.88
N ILE A 229 13.20 1.58 -14.07
CA ILE A 229 13.02 2.69 -13.12
C ILE A 229 11.55 2.95 -12.84
N PRO A 230 10.70 3.30 -13.83
CA PRO A 230 9.27 3.54 -13.60
C PRO A 230 8.52 2.27 -13.16
N VAL A 231 8.96 1.08 -13.59
CA VAL A 231 8.32 -0.18 -13.22
C VAL A 231 8.56 -0.53 -11.75
N ILE A 232 9.81 -0.43 -11.27
CA ILE A 232 10.13 -0.67 -9.84
C ILE A 232 9.40 0.33 -8.95
N THR A 233 9.31 1.60 -9.37
CA THR A 233 8.57 2.63 -8.63
C THR A 233 7.10 2.24 -8.49
N GLN A 234 6.47 1.81 -9.59
CA GLN A 234 5.08 1.37 -9.60
C GLN A 234 4.86 0.15 -8.69
N ILE A 235 5.74 -0.86 -8.78
CA ILE A 235 5.71 -2.06 -7.93
C ILE A 235 5.80 -1.67 -6.45
N GLY A 236 6.73 -0.79 -6.10
CA GLY A 236 6.89 -0.32 -4.74
C GLY A 236 5.67 0.44 -4.19
N MET A 237 5.06 1.31 -5.00
CA MET A 237 3.82 1.99 -4.62
C MET A 237 2.66 1.02 -4.43
N ILE A 238 2.54 0.00 -5.28
CA ILE A 238 1.52 -1.03 -5.13
C ILE A 238 1.74 -1.83 -3.85
N LEU A 239 2.98 -2.25 -3.58
CA LEU A 239 3.31 -2.96 -2.34
C LEU A 239 2.97 -2.15 -1.10
N SER A 240 3.29 -0.85 -1.10
CA SER A 240 2.94 0.04 0.01
C SER A 240 1.42 0.07 0.26
N ARG A 241 0.61 0.14 -0.81
CA ARG A 241 -0.85 0.09 -0.71
C ARG A 241 -1.36 -1.26 -0.21
N MET A 242 -0.76 -2.36 -0.66
CA MET A 242 -1.15 -3.71 -0.22
C MET A 242 -0.85 -3.93 1.26
N LEU A 243 0.26 -3.39 1.76
CA LEU A 243 0.63 -3.45 3.17
C LEU A 243 -0.19 -2.50 4.06
N ALA A 244 -0.73 -1.42 3.48
CA ALA A 244 -1.71 -0.59 4.17
C ALA A 244 -3.05 -1.32 4.42
N GLY A 245 -3.15 -2.56 3.98
CA GLY A 245 -4.28 -3.45 4.17
C GLY A 245 -5.18 -3.52 2.95
N SER A 246 -5.25 -4.70 2.37
CA SER A 246 -6.32 -5.06 1.44
C SER A 246 -7.54 -5.53 2.23
N ALA A 247 -8.09 -4.65 3.08
CA ALA A 247 -9.18 -4.98 4.00
C ALA A 247 -10.33 -5.73 3.32
N VAL A 248 -10.66 -5.32 2.09
CA VAL A 248 -11.71 -5.97 1.30
C VAL A 248 -11.35 -7.40 0.93
N ILE A 249 -10.12 -7.66 0.48
CA ILE A 249 -9.66 -9.00 0.11
C ILE A 249 -9.56 -9.89 1.35
N GLU A 250 -8.99 -9.36 2.43
CA GLU A 250 -8.88 -10.08 3.70
C GLU A 250 -10.25 -10.46 4.27
N THR A 251 -11.25 -9.56 4.14
CA THR A 251 -12.62 -9.83 4.58
C THR A 251 -13.28 -10.90 3.71
N VAL A 252 -13.19 -10.79 2.37
CA VAL A 252 -13.77 -11.75 1.44
C VAL A 252 -13.28 -13.18 1.70
N PHE A 253 -11.97 -13.34 1.90
CA PHE A 253 -11.36 -14.66 2.15
C PHE A 253 -11.23 -15.02 3.64
N SER A 254 -11.90 -14.28 4.52
CA SER A 254 -11.79 -14.48 5.97
C SER A 254 -10.33 -14.59 6.45
N TRP A 255 -9.44 -13.83 5.82
CA TRP A 255 -8.01 -13.83 6.09
C TRP A 255 -7.72 -13.09 7.41
N PRO A 256 -6.94 -13.66 8.34
CA PRO A 256 -6.70 -13.05 9.65
C PRO A 256 -5.63 -11.96 9.62
N GLY A 257 -5.78 -10.98 8.73
CA GLY A 257 -4.85 -9.85 8.58
C GLY A 257 -5.30 -8.59 9.32
N VAL A 258 -4.50 -7.52 9.18
CA VAL A 258 -4.74 -6.21 9.82
C VAL A 258 -5.93 -5.48 9.19
N GLY A 259 -6.11 -5.60 7.88
CA GLY A 259 -7.23 -4.95 7.20
C GLY A 259 -8.58 -5.49 7.69
N ARG A 260 -8.71 -6.81 7.81
CA ARG A 260 -9.90 -7.45 8.41
C ARG A 260 -10.05 -7.07 9.87
N LEU A 261 -8.97 -7.09 10.65
CA LEU A 261 -9.00 -6.66 12.05
C LEU A 261 -9.59 -5.25 12.20
N THR A 262 -9.20 -4.33 11.29
CA THR A 262 -9.73 -2.96 11.27
C THR A 262 -11.23 -2.94 10.95
N VAL A 263 -11.68 -3.72 9.96
CA VAL A 263 -13.11 -3.83 9.62
C VAL A 263 -13.92 -4.42 10.77
N ASP A 264 -13.40 -5.49 11.39
CA ASP A 264 -14.05 -6.12 12.55
C ASP A 264 -14.14 -5.15 13.73
N ALA A 265 -13.08 -4.35 14.00
CA ALA A 265 -13.09 -3.33 15.03
C ALA A 265 -14.17 -2.23 14.79
N VAL A 266 -14.29 -1.77 13.54
CA VAL A 266 -15.34 -0.81 13.16
C VAL A 266 -16.74 -1.42 13.32
N SER A 267 -16.91 -2.67 12.88
CA SER A 267 -18.20 -3.37 12.98
C SER A 267 -18.64 -3.61 14.41
N ASN A 268 -17.68 -3.88 15.31
CA ASN A 268 -17.89 -4.09 16.73
C ASN A 268 -17.86 -2.80 17.56
N ARG A 269 -17.83 -1.62 16.92
CA ARG A 269 -17.78 -0.30 17.60
C ARG A 269 -16.56 -0.12 18.53
N ASP A 270 -15.49 -0.87 18.33
CA ASP A 270 -14.24 -0.72 19.09
C ASP A 270 -13.43 0.45 18.53
N THR A 271 -13.77 1.66 18.98
CA THR A 271 -13.15 2.89 18.50
C THR A 271 -11.65 2.92 18.73
N THR A 272 -11.20 2.43 19.89
CA THR A 272 -9.78 2.42 20.27
C THR A 272 -8.97 1.48 19.37
N LEU A 273 -9.46 0.26 19.17
CA LEU A 273 -8.80 -0.71 18.27
C LEU A 273 -8.83 -0.23 16.81
N ALA A 274 -9.96 0.28 16.32
CA ALA A 274 -10.09 0.78 14.96
C ALA A 274 -9.08 1.93 14.70
N THR A 275 -9.04 2.92 15.61
CA THR A 275 -8.12 4.06 15.50
C THR A 275 -6.66 3.61 15.56
N GLY A 276 -6.31 2.75 16.52
CA GLY A 276 -4.95 2.23 16.66
C GLY A 276 -4.49 1.43 15.45
N CYS A 277 -5.34 0.55 14.89
CA CYS A 277 -5.04 -0.18 13.67
C CYS A 277 -4.81 0.75 12.48
N VAL A 278 -5.63 1.78 12.30
CA VAL A 278 -5.48 2.73 11.19
C VAL A 278 -4.21 3.57 11.35
N ILE A 279 -3.87 4.02 12.57
CA ILE A 279 -2.61 4.73 12.84
C ILE A 279 -1.41 3.85 12.52
N LEU A 280 -1.37 2.61 13.03
CA LEU A 280 -0.26 1.69 12.79
C LEU A 280 -0.12 1.36 11.29
N THR A 281 -1.24 1.15 10.61
CA THR A 281 -1.28 0.94 9.15
C THR A 281 -0.76 2.15 8.39
N ALA A 282 -1.11 3.38 8.81
CA ALA A 282 -0.60 4.61 8.21
C ALA A 282 0.93 4.75 8.41
N ILE A 283 1.45 4.39 9.59
CA ILE A 283 2.88 4.36 9.88
C ILE A 283 3.58 3.35 8.95
N VAL A 284 3.06 2.12 8.85
CA VAL A 284 3.61 1.09 7.93
C VAL A 284 3.62 1.59 6.49
N TYR A 285 2.52 2.21 6.03
CA TYR A 285 2.42 2.76 4.68
C TYR A 285 3.50 3.80 4.40
N VAL A 286 3.70 4.76 5.30
CA VAL A 286 4.71 5.82 5.13
C VAL A 286 6.13 5.25 5.21
N LEU A 287 6.40 4.29 6.09
CA LEU A 287 7.69 3.61 6.17
C LEU A 287 7.99 2.84 4.88
N MET A 288 6.99 2.17 4.30
CA MET A 288 7.15 1.49 3.02
C MET A 288 7.38 2.46 1.87
N LEU A 289 6.68 3.58 1.81
CA LEU A 289 6.98 4.64 0.83
C LEU A 289 8.40 5.15 0.97
N LEU A 290 8.88 5.31 2.21
CA LEU A 290 10.26 5.71 2.47
C LEU A 290 11.27 4.70 1.93
N ILE A 291 11.03 3.39 2.14
CA ILE A 291 11.86 2.31 1.58
C ILE A 291 11.86 2.38 0.05
N VAL A 292 10.70 2.57 -0.56
CA VAL A 292 10.56 2.72 -2.03
C VAL A 292 11.36 3.91 -2.54
N ASP A 293 11.32 5.06 -1.86
CA ASP A 293 12.10 6.23 -2.25
C ASP A 293 13.62 6.01 -2.12
N ILE A 294 14.05 5.29 -1.08
CA ILE A 294 15.45 4.90 -0.91
C ILE A 294 15.88 3.97 -2.04
N MET A 295 15.07 2.97 -2.37
CA MET A 295 15.33 2.06 -3.50
C MET A 295 15.42 2.84 -4.82
N TYR A 296 14.51 3.79 -5.03
CA TYR A 296 14.52 4.66 -6.19
C TYR A 296 15.79 5.49 -6.29
N ALA A 297 16.21 6.10 -5.19
CA ALA A 297 17.46 6.88 -5.12
C ALA A 297 18.73 6.01 -5.34
N LEU A 298 18.66 4.70 -5.07
CA LEU A 298 19.75 3.76 -5.36
C LEU A 298 19.78 3.37 -6.84
N VAL A 299 18.64 3.22 -7.48
CA VAL A 299 18.50 2.79 -8.88
C VAL A 299 18.76 3.96 -9.84
N ASP A 300 18.31 5.18 -9.52
CA ASP A 300 18.56 6.37 -10.35
C ASP A 300 19.54 7.35 -9.68
N PRO A 301 20.82 7.38 -10.11
CA PRO A 301 21.81 8.31 -9.58
C PRO A 301 21.51 9.79 -9.87
N ARG A 302 20.63 10.10 -10.83
CA ARG A 302 20.24 11.49 -11.16
C ARG A 302 19.45 12.11 -10.02
N ILE A 303 18.68 11.32 -9.30
CA ILE A 303 17.89 11.76 -8.14
C ILE A 303 18.81 12.11 -6.96
N LYS A 304 19.93 11.39 -6.78
CA LYS A 304 20.94 11.79 -5.79
C LYS A 304 21.43 13.23 -6.00
N ALA A 305 21.51 13.68 -7.25
CA ALA A 305 21.94 15.02 -7.58
C ALA A 305 20.88 16.09 -7.23
N GLN A 306 19.59 15.79 -7.28
CA GLN A 306 18.52 16.71 -6.88
C GLN A 306 18.46 16.90 -5.35
N TYR A 307 18.84 15.87 -4.58
CA TYR A 307 18.88 15.92 -3.11
C TYR A 307 20.25 16.31 -2.55
N ALA A 308 21.27 16.49 -3.41
CA ALA A 308 22.53 17.09 -2.98
C ALA A 308 22.29 18.57 -2.63
N PRO A 309 22.79 19.07 -1.48
CA PRO A 309 22.69 20.48 -1.18
C PRO A 309 23.29 21.28 -2.34
N ALA A 310 22.54 22.26 -2.85
CA ALA A 310 23.00 23.11 -3.92
C ALA A 310 24.39 23.63 -3.54
N ARG A 311 25.41 23.10 -4.20
CA ARG A 311 26.80 23.55 -4.01
C ARG A 311 26.77 25.02 -4.37
N LYS A 312 26.85 25.91 -3.35
CA LYS A 312 26.99 27.35 -3.55
C LYS A 312 28.10 27.53 -4.57
N LYS A 313 27.74 27.84 -5.83
CA LYS A 313 28.72 28.37 -6.78
C LYS A 313 29.23 29.64 -6.14
N ASN A 314 30.39 29.59 -5.52
CA ASN A 314 31.17 30.76 -5.25
C ASN A 314 31.54 31.32 -6.62
N VAL A 315 30.66 32.18 -7.14
CA VAL A 315 31.01 33.08 -8.21
C VAL A 315 31.97 34.08 -7.57
N SER A 316 33.24 33.72 -7.57
CA SER A 316 34.29 34.72 -7.39
C SER A 316 34.20 35.63 -8.61
N ILE A 317 33.49 36.75 -8.44
CA ILE A 317 33.58 37.89 -9.34
C ILE A 317 35.03 38.38 -9.21
N ARG A 318 35.91 37.84 -10.04
CA ARG A 318 37.22 38.45 -10.31
C ARG A 318 36.94 39.78 -10.97
N LYS A 319 36.88 40.83 -10.16
CA LYS A 319 37.02 42.20 -10.60
C LYS A 319 38.32 42.29 -11.40
N LYS A 320 38.27 42.15 -12.71
CA LYS A 320 39.27 42.75 -13.58
C LYS A 320 39.01 44.25 -13.57
N ALA A 321 39.55 44.92 -12.55
CA ALA A 321 39.74 46.34 -12.60
C ALA A 321 40.70 46.66 -13.77
N GLY A 322 40.22 47.44 -14.72
CA GLY A 322 40.98 47.89 -15.82
C GLY A 322 42.18 48.74 -15.35
N ARG A 323 43.28 48.58 -16.02
CA ARG A 323 44.28 49.57 -16.25
C ARG A 323 44.24 49.92 -17.72
N VAL A 324 43.60 51.02 -18.00
CA VAL A 324 43.88 51.82 -19.17
C VAL A 324 44.70 52.96 -18.60
N ALA A 325 45.93 53.05 -18.99
CA ALA A 325 46.79 54.22 -18.80
C ALA A 325 47.45 54.55 -20.17
N VAL A 326 47.11 55.73 -20.65
CA VAL A 326 47.78 56.58 -21.60
C VAL A 326 48.01 56.03 -23.04
#